data_2cb5f209b4b9371cd43db54a93b65d00
#
_entry.id   2cb5f209b4b9371cd43db54a93b65d00
#
_cell.length_a   1.000
_cell.length_b   1.000
_cell.length_c   1.000
_cell.angle_alpha   90.00
_cell.angle_beta   90.00
_cell.angle_gamma   90.00
#
_symmetry.space_group_name_H-M   'P 1'
#
loop_
_entity.id
_entity.type
_entity.pdbx_description
1 polymer ?
#
loop_
_entity_poly.entity_id
_entity_poly.type
_entity_poly.pdbx_seq_one_letter_code
_entity_poly.pdbx_strand_id
1 'polypeptide(L)'
;MLQVQPGPDSISIVAAEDARTQRDFLHLPERIYAGDPAWIAPLLIEQKQRVFQNKPLFAHCAVAAWVAYRDGAPVGRITAQLDTLQPPEADGTIGYFGMIEAVDDEAVFAALIETAQDWLRARGAARMRGPYNLTINEEIGLLVENFDTPPFLMMGHARPYYDTRLAEQGLDGIK
;
A
#
# COMPACT_ATOMS: atom_id res chain seq x y z
N MET A 1 -24.51 -9.26 23.76
CA MET A 1 -23.84 -8.74 22.56
C MET A 1 -23.25 -9.94 21.81
N LEU A 2 -23.85 -10.33 20.68
CA LEU A 2 -23.32 -11.43 19.86
C LEU A 2 -22.17 -10.88 19.02
N GLN A 3 -20.94 -11.29 19.30
CA GLN A 3 -19.83 -11.08 18.39
C GLN A 3 -19.94 -12.10 17.27
N VAL A 4 -20.16 -11.64 16.05
CA VAL A 4 -20.06 -12.48 14.85
C VAL A 4 -18.57 -12.79 14.69
N GLN A 5 -18.17 -14.02 14.89
CA GLN A 5 -16.84 -14.51 14.55
C GLN A 5 -16.72 -14.44 13.02
N PRO A 6 -15.68 -13.83 12.46
CA PRO A 6 -15.45 -13.88 11.03
C PRO A 6 -15.36 -15.34 10.58
N GLY A 7 -16.08 -15.68 9.51
CA GLY A 7 -16.02 -17.04 8.92
C GLY A 7 -14.61 -17.39 8.44
N PRO A 8 -14.32 -18.68 8.24
CA PRO A 8 -13.11 -19.08 7.51
C PRO A 8 -13.08 -18.34 6.17
N ASP A 9 -11.92 -17.87 5.74
CA ASP A 9 -11.66 -17.01 4.56
C ASP A 9 -12.00 -15.51 4.70
N SER A 10 -12.44 -15.02 5.86
CA SER A 10 -12.67 -13.58 6.01
C SER A 10 -11.36 -12.79 6.05
N ILE A 11 -11.30 -11.73 5.24
CA ILE A 11 -10.19 -10.78 5.28
C ILE A 11 -10.46 -9.76 6.39
N SER A 12 -9.46 -9.56 7.26
CA SER A 12 -9.49 -8.50 8.27
C SER A 12 -8.40 -7.48 7.99
N ILE A 13 -8.76 -6.20 7.98
CA ILE A 13 -7.80 -5.10 7.83
C ILE A 13 -7.48 -4.53 9.20
N VAL A 14 -6.19 -4.46 9.51
CA VAL A 14 -5.69 -3.97 10.80
C VAL A 14 -4.70 -2.84 10.57
N ALA A 15 -4.88 -1.72 11.29
CA ALA A 15 -3.93 -0.61 11.24
C ALA A 15 -2.55 -1.04 11.81
N ALA A 16 -1.49 -0.61 11.13
CA ALA A 16 -0.12 -0.97 11.52
C ALA A 16 0.42 -0.02 12.62
N GLU A 17 -0.22 -0.04 13.78
CA GLU A 17 0.07 0.87 14.89
C GLU A 17 0.92 0.25 16.00
N ASP A 18 0.89 -1.07 16.15
CA ASP A 18 1.67 -1.78 17.15
C ASP A 18 2.91 -2.50 16.57
N ALA A 19 3.79 -2.97 17.44
CA ALA A 19 5.04 -3.62 17.04
C ALA A 19 4.83 -4.89 16.20
N ARG A 20 3.74 -5.63 16.40
CA ARG A 20 3.41 -6.83 15.64
C ARG A 20 2.97 -6.48 14.24
N THR A 21 1.98 -5.61 14.11
CA THR A 21 1.41 -5.20 12.82
C THR A 21 2.43 -4.42 11.98
N GLN A 22 3.29 -3.60 12.60
CA GLN A 22 4.40 -2.94 11.91
C GLN A 22 5.43 -3.94 11.39
N ARG A 23 5.78 -4.96 12.17
CA ARG A 23 6.67 -6.04 11.71
C ARG A 23 6.05 -6.80 10.55
N ASP A 24 4.78 -7.19 10.65
CA ASP A 24 4.07 -7.92 9.61
C ASP A 24 3.97 -7.09 8.32
N PHE A 25 3.72 -5.78 8.43
CA PHE A 25 3.77 -4.83 7.32
C PHE A 25 5.14 -4.80 6.63
N LEU A 26 6.23 -4.73 7.41
CA LEU A 26 7.58 -4.61 6.88
C LEU A 26 8.07 -5.89 6.20
N HIS A 27 7.71 -7.06 6.74
CA HIS A 27 8.19 -8.35 6.24
C HIS A 27 7.29 -9.00 5.20
N LEU A 28 6.10 -8.46 4.93
CA LEU A 28 5.20 -9.05 3.94
C LEU A 28 5.83 -9.16 2.53
N PRO A 29 6.59 -8.17 2.02
CA PRO A 29 7.21 -8.29 0.70
C PRO A 29 8.14 -9.49 0.55
N GLU A 30 8.86 -9.88 1.60
CA GLU A 30 9.73 -11.06 1.58
C GLU A 30 8.94 -12.35 1.25
N ARG A 31 7.67 -12.40 1.68
CA ARG A 31 6.76 -13.53 1.38
C ARG A 31 6.18 -13.45 -0.02
N ILE A 32 5.77 -12.24 -0.44
CA ILE A 32 5.19 -12.00 -1.77
C ILE A 32 6.21 -12.30 -2.87
N TYR A 33 7.46 -11.89 -2.67
CA TYR A 33 8.52 -12.04 -3.66
C TYR A 33 9.42 -13.25 -3.41
N ALA A 34 9.03 -14.19 -2.53
CA ALA A 34 9.80 -15.39 -2.28
C ALA A 34 10.08 -16.13 -3.59
N GLY A 35 11.37 -16.42 -3.85
CA GLY A 35 11.83 -17.10 -5.07
C GLY A 35 11.89 -16.21 -6.33
N ASP A 36 11.66 -14.93 -6.24
CA ASP A 36 11.81 -13.98 -7.34
C ASP A 36 13.27 -13.49 -7.42
N PRO A 37 14.04 -13.87 -8.47
CA PRO A 37 15.45 -13.49 -8.58
C PRO A 37 15.65 -12.01 -8.94
N ALA A 38 14.63 -11.34 -9.45
CA ALA A 38 14.70 -9.93 -9.82
C ALA A 38 14.40 -9.02 -8.62
N TRP A 39 13.73 -9.51 -7.59
CA TRP A 39 13.40 -8.71 -6.43
C TRP A 39 14.62 -8.43 -5.55
N ILE A 40 14.81 -7.17 -5.21
CA ILE A 40 15.85 -6.70 -4.28
C ILE A 40 15.17 -6.28 -2.98
N ALA A 41 15.45 -7.00 -1.89
CA ALA A 41 14.89 -6.68 -0.59
C ALA A 41 15.34 -5.30 -0.10
N PRO A 42 14.43 -4.38 0.22
CA PRO A 42 14.79 -3.10 0.78
C PRO A 42 15.33 -3.26 2.21
N LEU A 43 16.13 -2.30 2.66
CA LEU A 43 16.63 -2.27 4.04
C LEU A 43 15.46 -2.02 5.00
N LEU A 44 15.16 -3.00 5.86
CA LEU A 44 14.03 -2.94 6.80
C LEU A 44 14.10 -1.73 7.74
N ILE A 45 15.32 -1.32 8.13
CA ILE A 45 15.52 -0.14 8.99
C ILE A 45 15.06 1.14 8.27
N GLU A 46 15.37 1.28 6.99
CA GLU A 46 14.94 2.43 6.17
C GLU A 46 13.43 2.41 5.96
N GLN A 47 12.85 1.25 5.65
CA GLN A 47 11.41 1.09 5.49
C GLN A 47 10.66 1.45 6.78
N LYS A 48 11.15 0.97 7.93
CA LYS A 48 10.60 1.31 9.25
C LYS A 48 10.66 2.82 9.52
N GLN A 49 11.81 3.44 9.24
CA GLN A 49 11.99 4.88 9.41
C GLN A 49 11.07 5.66 8.47
N ARG A 50 10.91 5.19 7.23
CA ARG A 50 10.10 5.84 6.20
C ARG A 50 8.62 5.90 6.60
N VAL A 51 8.05 4.83 7.12
CA VAL A 51 6.60 4.72 7.38
C VAL A 51 6.22 5.05 8.83
N PHE A 52 7.02 4.64 9.81
CA PHE A 52 6.61 4.61 11.22
C PHE A 52 7.38 5.56 12.13
N GLN A 53 8.40 6.25 11.64
CA GLN A 53 9.14 7.20 12.46
C GLN A 53 8.79 8.64 12.10
N ASN A 54 8.81 9.50 13.12
CA ASN A 54 8.52 10.91 12.95
C ASN A 54 9.51 11.58 11.98
N LYS A 55 8.99 12.14 10.90
CA LYS A 55 9.74 12.83 9.84
C LYS A 55 9.14 14.21 9.62
N PRO A 56 9.91 15.16 9.03
CA PRO A 56 9.36 16.47 8.62
C PRO A 56 8.11 16.35 7.75
N LEU A 57 8.01 15.31 6.91
CA LEU A 57 6.84 15.03 6.09
C LEU A 57 5.56 14.96 6.94
N PHE A 58 5.58 14.32 8.10
CA PHE A 58 4.41 14.13 8.95
C PHE A 58 3.91 15.41 9.63
N ALA A 59 4.66 16.52 9.52
CA ALA A 59 4.16 17.82 9.97
C ALA A 59 3.03 18.38 9.08
N HIS A 60 2.95 17.94 7.82
CA HIS A 60 1.95 18.41 6.86
C HIS A 60 1.25 17.29 6.08
N CYS A 61 1.73 16.06 6.18
CA CYS A 61 1.17 14.91 5.50
C CYS A 61 0.59 13.92 6.52
N ALA A 62 -0.71 13.68 6.46
CA ALA A 62 -1.33 12.59 7.19
C ALA A 62 -1.02 11.27 6.47
N VAL A 63 -0.55 10.28 7.21
CA VAL A 63 -0.20 8.95 6.70
C VAL A 63 -0.84 7.88 7.56
N ALA A 64 -1.35 6.84 6.93
CA ALA A 64 -1.80 5.63 7.61
C ALA A 64 -1.31 4.38 6.86
N ALA A 65 -1.16 3.28 7.58
CA ALA A 65 -0.70 2.00 7.06
C ALA A 65 -1.55 0.86 7.61
N TRP A 66 -1.82 -0.15 6.79
CA TRP A 66 -2.63 -1.31 7.18
C TRP A 66 -2.04 -2.60 6.66
N VAL A 67 -2.38 -3.68 7.36
CA VAL A 67 -2.11 -5.07 6.98
C VAL A 67 -3.44 -5.79 6.83
N ALA A 68 -3.59 -6.51 5.72
CA ALA A 68 -4.68 -7.45 5.52
C ALA A 68 -4.26 -8.83 6.04
N TYR A 69 -5.12 -9.44 6.84
CA TYR A 69 -4.95 -10.78 7.38
C TYR A 69 -6.03 -11.73 6.89
N ARG A 70 -5.65 -12.97 6.60
CA ARG A 70 -6.55 -14.10 6.41
C ARG A 70 -6.09 -15.23 7.34
N ASP A 71 -6.99 -15.76 8.14
CA ASP A 71 -6.68 -16.82 9.13
C ASP A 71 -5.49 -16.47 10.05
N GLY A 72 -5.36 -15.20 10.40
CA GLY A 72 -4.27 -14.69 11.23
C GLY A 72 -2.91 -14.54 10.52
N ALA A 73 -2.80 -14.89 9.24
CA ALA A 73 -1.61 -14.70 8.43
C ALA A 73 -1.69 -13.38 7.63
N PRO A 74 -0.61 -12.57 7.55
CA PRO A 74 -0.60 -11.38 6.72
C PRO A 74 -0.59 -11.77 5.23
N VAL A 75 -1.54 -11.22 4.47
CA VAL A 75 -1.75 -11.50 3.03
C VAL A 75 -1.68 -10.25 2.15
N GLY A 76 -1.68 -9.05 2.74
CA GLY A 76 -1.56 -7.79 2.01
C GLY A 76 -1.20 -6.63 2.92
N ARG A 77 -0.70 -5.54 2.33
CA ARG A 77 -0.43 -4.28 3.00
C ARG A 77 -0.69 -3.10 2.07
N ILE A 78 -0.96 -1.93 2.64
CA ILE A 78 -1.13 -0.68 1.91
C ILE A 78 -0.83 0.51 2.82
N THR A 79 -0.40 1.63 2.25
CA THR A 79 -0.43 2.94 2.91
C THR A 79 -1.40 3.86 2.20
N ALA A 80 -1.94 4.84 2.93
CA ALA A 80 -2.62 5.99 2.35
C ALA A 80 -2.05 7.28 2.93
N GLN A 81 -2.04 8.35 2.14
CA GLN A 81 -1.50 9.64 2.55
C GLN A 81 -2.23 10.81 1.93
N LEU A 82 -2.31 11.89 2.68
CA LEU A 82 -2.87 13.17 2.26
C LEU A 82 -1.97 14.30 2.70
N ASP A 83 -1.36 14.98 1.74
CA ASP A 83 -0.48 16.12 1.99
C ASP A 83 -1.27 17.43 1.93
N THR A 84 -1.30 18.18 3.04
CA THR A 84 -2.01 19.45 3.13
C THR A 84 -1.30 20.60 2.43
N LEU A 85 -0.02 20.45 2.09
CA LEU A 85 0.73 21.44 1.31
C LEU A 85 0.52 21.28 -0.20
N GLN A 86 -0.01 20.14 -0.64
CA GLN A 86 -0.32 19.95 -2.05
C GLN A 86 -1.56 20.75 -2.42
N PRO A 87 -1.46 21.67 -3.42
CA PRO A 87 -2.63 22.41 -3.88
C PRO A 87 -3.65 21.45 -4.50
N PRO A 88 -4.96 21.72 -4.33
CA PRO A 88 -5.98 20.94 -5.00
C PRO A 88 -5.87 21.09 -6.52
N GLU A 89 -6.16 20.03 -7.25
CA GLU A 89 -6.35 20.08 -8.70
C GLU A 89 -7.75 20.61 -9.05
N ALA A 90 -8.03 20.81 -10.37
CA ALA A 90 -9.32 21.30 -10.83
C ALA A 90 -10.51 20.47 -10.32
N ASP A 91 -10.30 19.15 -10.15
CA ASP A 91 -11.31 18.20 -9.70
C ASP A 91 -11.21 17.87 -8.20
N GLY A 92 -10.50 18.68 -7.43
CA GLY A 92 -10.41 18.57 -5.98
C GLY A 92 -9.08 18.04 -5.44
N THR A 93 -9.06 17.76 -4.15
CA THR A 93 -7.88 17.28 -3.44
C THR A 93 -7.57 15.83 -3.81
N ILE A 94 -6.30 15.56 -4.08
CA ILE A 94 -5.81 14.21 -4.39
C ILE A 94 -5.17 13.61 -3.14
N GLY A 95 -5.62 12.41 -2.79
CA GLY A 95 -4.94 11.54 -1.85
C GLY A 95 -4.15 10.46 -2.60
N TYR A 96 -3.18 9.86 -1.93
CA TYR A 96 -2.35 8.83 -2.54
C TYR A 96 -2.40 7.54 -1.74
N PHE A 97 -2.32 6.40 -2.45
CA PHE A 97 -1.99 5.12 -1.84
C PHE A 97 -0.58 4.70 -2.26
N GLY A 98 0.08 3.92 -1.43
CA GLY A 98 1.41 3.42 -1.73
C GLY A 98 1.73 2.12 -1.01
N MET A 99 2.94 1.62 -1.18
CA MET A 99 3.47 0.41 -0.53
C MET A 99 2.51 -0.78 -0.60
N ILE A 100 1.69 -0.84 -1.68
CA ILE A 100 0.75 -1.93 -1.87
C ILE A 100 1.50 -3.20 -2.21
N GLU A 101 1.28 -4.23 -1.42
CA GLU A 101 1.76 -5.57 -1.63
C GLU A 101 0.67 -6.54 -1.21
N ALA A 102 0.35 -7.51 -2.04
CA ALA A 102 -0.66 -8.50 -1.70
C ALA A 102 -0.44 -9.82 -2.46
N VAL A 103 -0.97 -10.90 -1.91
CA VAL A 103 -1.10 -12.17 -2.64
C VAL A 103 -2.03 -12.01 -3.84
N ASP A 104 -1.93 -12.88 -4.84
CA ASP A 104 -2.79 -12.86 -6.03
C ASP A 104 -4.23 -13.26 -5.68
N ASP A 105 -4.98 -12.28 -5.15
CA ASP A 105 -6.34 -12.47 -4.68
C ASP A 105 -7.13 -11.15 -4.79
N GLU A 106 -8.18 -11.16 -5.61
CA GLU A 106 -9.03 -9.99 -5.86
C GLU A 106 -9.62 -9.41 -4.56
N ALA A 107 -10.10 -10.26 -3.66
CA ALA A 107 -10.73 -9.81 -2.42
C ALA A 107 -9.74 -9.12 -1.47
N VAL A 108 -8.46 -9.52 -1.49
CA VAL A 108 -7.42 -8.84 -0.71
C VAL A 108 -7.13 -7.45 -1.27
N PHE A 109 -7.00 -7.33 -2.60
CA PHE A 109 -6.83 -6.02 -3.25
C PHE A 109 -8.03 -5.13 -3.02
N ALA A 110 -9.25 -5.65 -3.17
CA ALA A 110 -10.48 -4.92 -2.90
C ALA A 110 -10.51 -4.35 -1.47
N ALA A 111 -10.26 -5.17 -0.46
CA ALA A 111 -10.28 -4.75 0.92
C ALA A 111 -9.21 -3.67 1.24
N LEU A 112 -8.00 -3.80 0.67
CA LEU A 112 -6.93 -2.82 0.85
C LEU A 112 -7.26 -1.49 0.17
N ILE A 113 -7.70 -1.52 -1.08
CA ILE A 113 -8.04 -0.31 -1.85
C ILE A 113 -9.24 0.40 -1.23
N GLU A 114 -10.30 -0.32 -0.85
CA GLU A 114 -11.46 0.25 -0.17
C GLU A 114 -11.06 0.94 1.15
N THR A 115 -10.20 0.30 1.96
CA THR A 115 -9.69 0.88 3.20
C THR A 115 -8.95 2.19 2.95
N ALA A 116 -8.06 2.23 1.97
CA ALA A 116 -7.32 3.44 1.60
C ALA A 116 -8.25 4.54 1.09
N GLN A 117 -9.22 4.20 0.23
CA GLN A 117 -10.21 5.13 -0.30
C GLN A 117 -11.08 5.74 0.81
N ASP A 118 -11.57 4.92 1.72
CA ASP A 118 -12.43 5.38 2.82
C ASP A 118 -11.67 6.31 3.77
N TRP A 119 -10.42 5.96 4.09
CA TRP A 119 -9.58 6.81 4.92
C TRP A 119 -9.28 8.17 4.27
N LEU A 120 -9.02 8.19 2.96
CA LEU A 120 -8.77 9.39 2.16
C LEU A 120 -10.05 10.22 2.01
N ARG A 121 -11.18 9.59 1.69
CA ARG A 121 -12.50 10.23 1.55
C ARG A 121 -12.92 10.90 2.86
N ALA A 122 -12.72 10.26 3.99
CA ALA A 122 -13.01 10.82 5.31
C ALA A 122 -12.17 12.08 5.63
N ARG A 123 -11.07 12.31 4.89
CA ARG A 123 -10.18 13.48 4.99
C ARG A 123 -10.37 14.49 3.87
N GLY A 124 -11.41 14.33 3.05
CA GLY A 124 -11.75 15.27 2.00
C GLY A 124 -11.03 15.08 0.67
N ALA A 125 -10.34 13.96 0.46
CA ALA A 125 -9.81 13.64 -0.85
C ALA A 125 -10.95 13.35 -1.83
N ALA A 126 -10.93 13.99 -3.00
CA ALA A 126 -11.87 13.77 -4.09
C ALA A 126 -11.43 12.61 -5.00
N ARG A 127 -10.13 12.36 -5.07
CA ARG A 127 -9.51 11.32 -5.90
C ARG A 127 -8.41 10.60 -5.14
N MET A 128 -8.12 9.38 -5.56
CA MET A 128 -6.98 8.60 -5.11
C MET A 128 -6.08 8.25 -6.30
N ARG A 129 -4.76 8.42 -6.12
CA ARG A 129 -3.73 8.03 -7.09
C ARG A 129 -2.68 7.15 -6.41
N GLY A 130 -2.00 6.35 -7.21
CA GLY A 130 -0.88 5.53 -6.72
C GLY A 130 -0.52 4.42 -7.72
N PRO A 131 0.45 3.56 -7.36
CA PRO A 131 1.22 3.61 -6.11
C PRO A 131 2.16 4.83 -6.01
N TYR A 132 2.22 5.43 -4.82
CA TYR A 132 3.06 6.57 -4.52
C TYR A 132 3.62 6.39 -3.09
N ASN A 133 4.90 6.09 -2.99
CA ASN A 133 5.50 5.67 -1.73
C ASN A 133 5.99 6.88 -0.92
N LEU A 134 5.03 7.63 -0.37
CA LEU A 134 5.15 8.77 0.55
C LEU A 134 5.63 10.08 -0.07
N THR A 135 6.69 10.11 -0.89
CA THR A 135 7.18 11.34 -1.51
C THR A 135 7.58 11.12 -2.96
N ILE A 136 7.71 12.22 -3.73
CA ILE A 136 8.19 12.17 -5.11
C ILE A 136 9.65 11.70 -5.22
N ASN A 137 10.36 11.67 -4.10
CA ASN A 137 11.75 11.20 -4.04
C ASN A 137 11.85 9.72 -3.63
N GLU A 138 10.74 8.99 -3.68
CA GLU A 138 10.65 7.57 -3.39
C GLU A 138 10.10 6.83 -4.63
N GLU A 139 9.78 5.54 -4.51
CA GLU A 139 9.24 4.76 -5.62
C GLU A 139 7.82 5.25 -5.98
N ILE A 140 7.59 5.53 -7.26
CA ILE A 140 6.30 5.97 -7.82
C ILE A 140 5.92 5.10 -9.00
N GLY A 141 4.64 4.81 -9.11
CA GLY A 141 4.08 4.02 -10.21
C GLY A 141 4.16 2.53 -9.97
N LEU A 142 3.60 1.79 -10.89
CA LEU A 142 3.54 0.35 -10.90
C LEU A 142 4.43 -0.21 -12.00
N LEU A 143 5.22 -1.23 -11.70
CA LEU A 143 5.92 -2.00 -12.73
C LEU A 143 4.88 -2.79 -13.54
N VAL A 144 4.87 -2.60 -14.86
CA VAL A 144 3.92 -3.27 -15.78
C VAL A 144 4.61 -4.12 -16.82
N GLU A 145 5.93 -3.99 -16.97
CA GLU A 145 6.75 -4.74 -17.92
C GLU A 145 8.13 -5.04 -17.33
N ASN A 146 8.85 -6.01 -17.90
CA ASN A 146 10.22 -6.39 -17.51
C ASN A 146 10.35 -6.87 -16.04
N PHE A 147 9.42 -7.70 -15.60
CA PHE A 147 9.37 -8.26 -14.24
C PHE A 147 10.59 -9.14 -13.89
N ASP A 148 11.35 -9.59 -14.86
CA ASP A 148 12.56 -10.40 -14.75
C ASP A 148 13.85 -9.60 -14.59
N THR A 149 13.73 -8.26 -14.60
CA THR A 149 14.87 -7.35 -14.47
C THR A 149 14.86 -6.70 -13.07
N PRO A 150 16.00 -6.71 -12.35
CA PRO A 150 16.08 -6.00 -11.07
C PRO A 150 15.77 -4.50 -11.23
N PRO A 151 15.02 -3.91 -10.30
CA PRO A 151 14.64 -2.50 -10.38
C PRO A 151 15.88 -1.59 -10.26
N PHE A 152 15.86 -0.49 -10.98
CA PHE A 152 16.81 0.59 -10.78
C PHE A 152 16.49 1.35 -9.48
N LEU A 153 17.44 2.19 -9.06
CA LEU A 153 17.25 3.06 -7.89
C LEU A 153 15.96 3.88 -8.01
N MET A 154 15.15 3.88 -6.96
CA MET A 154 13.86 4.58 -6.86
C MET A 154 12.77 4.05 -7.81
N MET A 155 12.93 2.87 -8.35
CA MET A 155 11.89 2.17 -9.10
C MET A 155 11.33 1.02 -8.25
N GLY A 156 10.00 0.94 -8.19
CA GLY A 156 9.32 -0.16 -7.51
C GLY A 156 9.43 -1.47 -8.28
N HIS A 157 9.28 -2.57 -7.58
CA HIS A 157 9.07 -3.90 -8.16
C HIS A 157 7.61 -4.30 -7.93
N ALA A 158 7.06 -5.15 -8.80
CA ALA A 158 5.70 -5.65 -8.67
C ALA A 158 5.56 -7.05 -9.25
N ARG A 159 4.58 -7.81 -8.79
CA ARG A 159 4.15 -9.05 -9.44
C ARG A 159 3.30 -8.74 -10.67
N PRO A 160 3.34 -9.58 -11.72
CA PRO A 160 2.60 -9.36 -12.97
C PRO A 160 1.09 -9.18 -12.81
N TYR A 161 0.49 -9.75 -11.77
CA TYR A 161 -0.95 -9.67 -11.53
C TYR A 161 -1.41 -8.33 -10.93
N TYR A 162 -0.51 -7.46 -10.43
CA TYR A 162 -0.89 -6.22 -9.75
C TYR A 162 -1.69 -5.28 -10.63
N ASP A 163 -1.29 -5.09 -11.88
CA ASP A 163 -2.00 -4.23 -12.83
C ASP A 163 -3.46 -4.68 -13.01
N THR A 164 -3.66 -5.96 -13.26
CA THR A 164 -5.01 -6.55 -13.38
C THR A 164 -5.81 -6.38 -12.09
N ARG A 165 -5.22 -6.69 -10.93
CA ARG A 165 -5.92 -6.60 -9.64
C ARG A 165 -6.29 -5.15 -9.27
N LEU A 166 -5.46 -4.18 -9.63
CA LEU A 166 -5.77 -2.76 -9.43
C LEU A 166 -6.85 -2.26 -10.40
N ALA A 167 -6.80 -2.70 -11.65
CA ALA A 167 -7.83 -2.37 -12.65
C ALA A 167 -9.22 -2.92 -12.25
N GLU A 168 -9.29 -4.13 -11.67
CA GLU A 168 -10.52 -4.71 -11.10
C GLU A 168 -11.13 -3.85 -9.98
N GLN A 169 -10.33 -3.01 -9.31
CA GLN A 169 -10.80 -2.06 -8.29
C GLN A 169 -11.17 -0.69 -8.88
N GLY A 170 -11.26 -0.57 -10.20
CA GLY A 170 -11.64 0.67 -10.90
C GLY A 170 -10.53 1.72 -10.94
N LEU A 171 -9.27 1.30 -10.83
CA LEU A 171 -8.12 2.17 -11.00
C LEU A 171 -7.65 2.13 -12.45
N ASP A 172 -7.66 3.27 -13.11
CA ASP A 172 -7.21 3.40 -14.49
C ASP A 172 -5.73 3.79 -14.55
N GLY A 173 -4.97 3.16 -15.45
CA GLY A 173 -3.58 3.50 -15.70
C GLY A 173 -3.47 4.93 -16.27
N ILE A 174 -2.68 5.78 -15.61
CA ILE A 174 -2.32 7.12 -16.11
C ILE A 174 -0.82 7.16 -16.39
N LYS A 175 -0.44 7.88 -17.44
CA LYS A 175 0.97 8.09 -17.81
C LYS A 175 1.45 9.44 -17.30
#